data_dc2329ca4ea7592cf79ef363f693414b
#
_entry.id   dc2329ca4ea7592cf79ef363f693414b
#
_cell.length_a   1.000
_cell.length_b   1.000
_cell.length_c   1.000
_cell.angle_alpha   90.00
_cell.angle_beta   90.00
_cell.angle_gamma   90.00
#
_symmetry.space_group_name_H-M   'P 1'
#
loop_
_entity.id
_entity.type
_entity.pdbx_description
1 polymer ?
#
loop_
_entity_poly.entity_id
_entity_poly.type
_entity_poly.pdbx_seq_one_letter_code
_entity_poly.pdbx_strand_id
1 'polypeptide(L)'
;MDLSQAKQKDEKDPLSKFRNHFYHPKKELYFDGNSLGKLPLKAQEILHNSIQTQWGDGLIRSWNEHWLELPKRVASKYAQLINVENDEVCIGESISVRLYQILHSLLNSGSLLLK
;
A
#
# COMPACT_ATOMS: atom_id res chain seq x y z
N MET A 1 24.89 11.97 21.69
CA MET A 1 23.51 12.08 22.21
C MET A 1 23.38 11.13 23.38
N ASP A 2 23.07 11.59 24.54
CA ASP A 2 22.83 10.78 25.71
C ASP A 2 21.35 10.33 25.81
N LEU A 3 21.05 9.44 26.76
CA LEU A 3 19.69 8.90 26.94
C LEU A 3 18.67 9.99 27.33
N SER A 4 19.09 11.04 28.07
CA SER A 4 18.20 12.13 28.46
C SER A 4 17.77 12.96 27.24
N GLN A 5 18.71 13.29 26.36
CA GLN A 5 18.45 13.99 25.11
C GLN A 5 17.56 13.16 24.15
N ALA A 6 17.76 11.84 24.14
CA ALA A 6 16.89 10.95 23.34
C ALA A 6 15.44 10.98 23.83
N LYS A 7 15.23 10.84 25.15
CA LYS A 7 13.90 10.92 25.76
C LYS A 7 13.20 12.25 25.51
N GLN A 8 13.92 13.37 25.61
CA GLN A 8 13.36 14.70 25.32
C GLN A 8 12.92 14.84 23.85
N LYS A 9 13.65 14.21 22.91
CA LYS A 9 13.24 14.19 21.51
C LYS A 9 11.98 13.33 21.29
N ASP A 10 11.90 12.18 21.94
CA ASP A 10 10.72 11.31 21.88
C ASP A 10 9.45 12.02 22.42
N GLU A 11 9.59 12.75 23.53
CA GLU A 11 8.49 13.53 24.13
C GLU A 11 8.00 14.66 23.22
N LYS A 12 8.88 15.24 22.42
CA LYS A 12 8.58 16.35 21.50
C LYS A 12 8.23 15.88 20.08
N ASP A 13 8.27 14.58 19.82
CA ASP A 13 8.00 14.05 18.48
C ASP A 13 6.51 14.19 18.10
N PRO A 14 6.17 15.04 17.12
CA PRO A 14 4.79 15.23 16.68
C PRO A 14 4.19 13.97 16.03
N LEU A 15 5.04 13.02 15.61
CA LEU A 15 4.62 11.75 14.99
C LEU A 15 4.39 10.65 16.04
N SER A 16 4.76 10.85 17.30
CA SER A 16 4.61 9.84 18.37
C SER A 16 3.19 9.27 18.47
N LYS A 17 2.16 10.09 18.23
CA LYS A 17 0.75 9.70 18.21
C LYS A 17 0.42 8.60 17.19
N PHE A 18 1.15 8.51 16.09
CA PHE A 18 0.92 7.51 15.04
C PHE A 18 1.45 6.13 15.40
N ARG A 19 2.30 5.99 16.44
CA ARG A 19 2.83 4.69 16.88
C ARG A 19 1.70 3.70 17.19
N ASN A 20 0.62 4.17 17.82
CA ASN A 20 -0.51 3.34 18.22
C ASN A 20 -1.36 2.85 17.03
N HIS A 21 -1.11 3.33 15.82
CA HIS A 21 -1.78 2.83 14.61
C HIS A 21 -1.14 1.55 14.05
N PHE A 22 0.00 1.13 14.61
CA PHE A 22 0.75 -0.04 14.15
C PHE A 22 0.88 -1.10 15.23
N TYR A 23 0.95 -2.36 14.82
CA TYR A 23 1.28 -3.46 15.71
C TYR A 23 2.78 -3.41 16.09
N HIS A 24 3.07 -3.59 17.37
CA HIS A 24 4.42 -3.62 17.92
C HIS A 24 4.69 -4.97 18.59
N PRO A 25 5.65 -5.78 18.11
CA PRO A 25 6.08 -6.99 18.79
C PRO A 25 6.63 -6.65 20.19
N LYS A 26 6.23 -7.43 21.21
CA LYS A 26 6.55 -7.10 22.62
C LYS A 26 8.03 -7.20 22.98
N LYS A 27 8.84 -7.93 22.23
CA LYS A 27 10.24 -8.26 22.54
C LYS A 27 11.23 -7.88 21.46
N GLU A 28 10.82 -7.10 20.48
CA GLU A 28 11.64 -6.80 19.30
C GLU A 28 11.68 -5.31 19.01
N LEU A 29 12.88 -4.80 18.75
CA LEU A 29 13.11 -3.48 18.19
C LEU A 29 13.28 -3.63 16.68
N TYR A 30 12.24 -3.30 15.93
CA TYR A 30 12.22 -3.44 14.48
C TYR A 30 12.60 -2.13 13.78
N PHE A 31 13.68 -2.15 13.00
CA PHE A 31 14.21 -0.98 12.27
C PHE A 31 14.27 -1.18 10.74
N ASP A 32 13.80 -2.31 10.23
CA ASP A 32 13.85 -2.63 8.79
C ASP A 32 12.51 -2.33 8.07
N GLY A 33 11.93 -1.18 8.39
CA GLY A 33 10.65 -0.74 7.82
C GLY A 33 10.67 -0.44 6.32
N ASN A 34 11.88 -0.30 5.73
CA ASN A 34 12.05 -0.14 4.29
C ASN A 34 11.92 -1.47 3.52
N SER A 35 12.27 -2.59 4.13
CA SER A 35 12.05 -3.93 3.55
C SER A 35 10.60 -4.37 3.72
N LEU A 36 10.06 -4.24 4.92
CA LEU A 36 8.66 -4.52 5.23
C LEU A 36 8.17 -3.58 6.33
N GLY A 37 7.19 -2.74 6.03
CA GLY A 37 6.56 -1.86 7.01
C GLY A 37 5.86 -2.63 8.13
N LYS A 38 5.78 -2.04 9.33
CA LYS A 38 4.99 -2.60 10.43
C LYS A 38 3.52 -2.71 10.04
N LEU A 39 2.84 -3.75 10.54
CA LEU A 39 1.42 -3.98 10.29
C LEU A 39 0.56 -2.81 10.81
N PRO A 40 -0.14 -2.07 9.94
CA PRO A 40 -1.14 -1.11 10.38
C PRO A 40 -2.36 -1.87 10.97
N LEU A 41 -2.80 -1.49 12.17
CA LEU A 41 -3.97 -2.14 12.79
C LEU A 41 -5.24 -2.02 11.93
N LYS A 42 -5.39 -0.90 11.23
CA LYS A 42 -6.51 -0.71 10.29
C LYS A 42 -6.46 -1.68 9.09
N ALA A 43 -5.27 -2.05 8.61
CA ALA A 43 -5.14 -3.04 7.55
C ALA A 43 -5.60 -4.43 8.01
N GLN A 44 -5.26 -4.81 9.23
CA GLN A 44 -5.74 -6.06 9.84
C GLN A 44 -7.27 -6.11 9.92
N GLU A 45 -7.89 -5.04 10.38
CA GLU A 45 -9.37 -4.91 10.47
C GLU A 45 -10.02 -5.03 9.08
N ILE A 46 -9.49 -4.32 8.08
CA ILE A 46 -10.01 -4.35 6.71
C ILE A 46 -9.89 -5.75 6.10
N LEU A 47 -8.75 -6.43 6.28
CA LEU A 47 -8.57 -7.80 5.78
C LEU A 47 -9.54 -8.78 6.45
N HIS A 48 -9.74 -8.66 7.76
CA HIS A 48 -10.69 -9.49 8.49
C HIS A 48 -12.12 -9.30 7.97
N ASN A 49 -12.54 -8.06 7.77
CA ASN A 49 -13.84 -7.73 7.17
C ASN A 49 -13.95 -8.26 5.73
N SER A 50 -12.89 -8.16 4.93
CA SER A 50 -12.89 -8.67 3.57
C SER A 50 -13.08 -10.18 3.51
N ILE A 51 -12.49 -10.92 4.45
CA ILE A 51 -12.64 -12.38 4.53
C ILE A 51 -14.04 -12.77 5.02
N GLN A 52 -14.47 -12.21 6.15
CA GLN A 52 -15.72 -12.67 6.79
C GLN A 52 -16.96 -12.09 6.14
N THR A 53 -17.01 -10.77 5.96
CA THR A 53 -18.23 -10.12 5.48
C THR A 53 -18.31 -10.12 3.96
N GLN A 54 -17.25 -9.63 3.29
CA GLN A 54 -17.34 -9.51 1.84
C GLN A 54 -17.30 -10.87 1.16
N TRP A 55 -16.36 -11.72 1.51
CA TRP A 55 -16.26 -13.06 0.91
C TRP A 55 -17.26 -14.02 1.57
N GLY A 56 -17.22 -14.19 2.88
CA GLY A 56 -18.06 -15.17 3.61
C GLY A 56 -19.56 -14.94 3.39
N ASP A 57 -20.04 -13.74 3.66
CA ASP A 57 -21.47 -13.42 3.59
C ASP A 57 -21.88 -12.87 2.21
N GLY A 58 -21.03 -12.05 1.59
CA GLY A 58 -21.31 -11.39 0.33
C GLY A 58 -21.21 -12.31 -0.90
N LEU A 59 -20.25 -13.27 -0.88
CA LEU A 59 -19.98 -14.19 -1.97
C LEU A 59 -19.81 -13.43 -3.32
N ILE A 60 -20.45 -13.91 -4.38
CA ILE A 60 -20.35 -13.30 -5.73
C ILE A 60 -20.85 -11.85 -5.79
N ARG A 61 -21.75 -11.45 -4.91
CA ARG A 61 -22.26 -10.07 -4.88
C ARG A 61 -21.18 -9.04 -4.59
N SER A 62 -20.17 -9.43 -3.81
CA SER A 62 -19.05 -8.55 -3.43
C SER A 62 -18.19 -8.10 -4.60
N TRP A 63 -18.25 -8.78 -5.75
CA TRP A 63 -17.63 -8.29 -6.97
C TRP A 63 -18.15 -6.90 -7.34
N ASN A 64 -19.45 -6.74 -7.47
CA ASN A 64 -20.07 -5.50 -7.87
C ASN A 64 -20.11 -4.45 -6.74
N GLU A 65 -20.27 -4.90 -5.49
CA GLU A 65 -20.41 -4.02 -4.35
C GLU A 65 -19.08 -3.45 -3.84
N HIS A 66 -17.98 -4.21 -3.99
CA HIS A 66 -16.71 -3.86 -3.34
C HIS A 66 -15.47 -3.98 -4.22
N TRP A 67 -15.30 -5.07 -4.98
CA TRP A 67 -13.99 -5.46 -5.51
C TRP A 67 -13.67 -4.90 -6.89
N LEU A 68 -14.63 -4.77 -7.79
CA LEU A 68 -14.38 -4.28 -9.14
C LEU A 68 -13.80 -2.86 -9.16
N GLU A 69 -14.27 -1.99 -8.29
CA GLU A 69 -13.79 -0.61 -8.20
C GLU A 69 -12.59 -0.42 -7.24
N LEU A 70 -12.18 -1.47 -6.51
CA LEU A 70 -11.09 -1.37 -5.55
C LEU A 70 -9.76 -0.93 -6.19
N PRO A 71 -9.31 -1.50 -7.32
CA PRO A 71 -8.07 -1.05 -7.96
C PRO A 71 -8.08 0.43 -8.32
N LYS A 72 -9.19 0.95 -8.87
CA LYS A 72 -9.33 2.37 -9.19
C LYS A 72 -9.28 3.26 -7.94
N ARG A 73 -9.97 2.86 -6.86
CA ARG A 73 -9.93 3.62 -5.59
C ARG A 73 -8.53 3.66 -4.98
N VAL A 74 -7.78 2.56 -5.09
CA VAL A 74 -6.39 2.52 -4.62
C VAL A 74 -5.51 3.38 -5.51
N ALA A 75 -5.64 3.27 -6.84
CA ALA A 75 -4.91 4.08 -7.81
C ALA A 75 -5.10 5.58 -7.56
N SER A 76 -6.35 6.04 -7.36
CA SER A 76 -6.64 7.46 -7.05
C SER A 76 -5.95 7.95 -5.78
N LYS A 77 -5.83 7.12 -4.74
CA LYS A 77 -5.08 7.50 -3.53
C LYS A 77 -3.58 7.61 -3.77
N TYR A 78 -3.02 6.71 -4.57
CA TYR A 78 -1.61 6.81 -4.98
C TYR A 78 -1.36 8.03 -5.86
N ALA A 79 -2.23 8.32 -6.81
CA ALA A 79 -2.14 9.50 -7.67
C ALA A 79 -2.02 10.79 -6.83
N GLN A 80 -2.86 10.95 -5.81
CA GLN A 80 -2.77 12.08 -4.87
C GLN A 80 -1.42 12.14 -4.13
N LEU A 81 -0.87 10.99 -3.70
CA LEU A 81 0.39 10.95 -2.97
C LEU A 81 1.59 11.34 -3.83
N ILE A 82 1.58 10.96 -5.11
CA ILE A 82 2.67 11.24 -6.06
C ILE A 82 2.40 12.45 -6.95
N ASN A 83 1.28 13.14 -6.74
CA ASN A 83 0.88 14.36 -7.43
C ASN A 83 0.78 14.19 -8.96
N VAL A 84 0.00 13.20 -9.38
CA VAL A 84 -0.35 12.94 -10.79
C VAL A 84 -1.87 12.81 -10.95
N GLU A 85 -2.37 12.75 -12.19
CA GLU A 85 -3.78 12.53 -12.47
C GLU A 85 -4.23 11.09 -12.17
N ASN A 86 -5.52 10.90 -11.88
CA ASN A 86 -6.05 9.59 -11.45
C ASN A 86 -5.92 8.49 -12.50
N ASP A 87 -5.93 8.83 -13.78
CA ASP A 87 -5.81 7.93 -14.92
C ASP A 87 -4.36 7.57 -15.29
N GLU A 88 -3.39 8.24 -14.68
CA GLU A 88 -1.97 7.95 -14.84
C GLU A 88 -1.47 6.83 -13.92
N VAL A 89 -2.29 6.33 -13.01
CA VAL A 89 -1.93 5.27 -12.06
C VAL A 89 -2.74 4.01 -12.31
N CYS A 90 -2.06 2.90 -12.49
CA CYS A 90 -2.67 1.58 -12.63
C CYS A 90 -2.11 0.61 -11.58
N ILE A 91 -2.98 -0.02 -10.81
CA ILE A 91 -2.62 -1.06 -9.85
C ILE A 91 -2.58 -2.41 -10.57
N GLY A 92 -1.54 -3.18 -10.31
CA GLY A 92 -1.34 -4.48 -10.95
C GLY A 92 -0.70 -5.52 -10.05
N GLU A 93 -0.41 -6.68 -10.61
CA GLU A 93 -0.07 -7.90 -9.88
C GLU A 93 1.35 -7.86 -9.30
N SER A 94 2.34 -7.64 -10.15
CA SER A 94 3.75 -7.58 -9.73
C SER A 94 4.59 -6.74 -10.71
N ILE A 95 5.78 -6.34 -10.24
CA ILE A 95 6.74 -5.59 -11.07
C ILE A 95 7.10 -6.37 -12.34
N SER A 96 7.35 -7.67 -12.24
CA SER A 96 7.74 -8.51 -13.38
C SER A 96 6.63 -8.58 -14.44
N VAL A 97 5.38 -8.77 -14.02
CA VAL A 97 4.23 -8.82 -14.93
C VAL A 97 4.04 -7.45 -15.60
N ARG A 98 4.09 -6.36 -14.86
CA ARG A 98 3.92 -5.02 -15.42
C ARG A 98 5.07 -4.64 -16.35
N LEU A 99 6.30 -4.95 -16.00
CA LEU A 99 7.45 -4.75 -16.87
C LEU A 99 7.30 -5.50 -18.20
N TYR A 100 6.90 -6.77 -18.13
CA TYR A 100 6.63 -7.56 -19.34
C TYR A 100 5.54 -6.91 -20.21
N GLN A 101 4.42 -6.50 -19.63
CA GLN A 101 3.32 -5.87 -20.35
C GLN A 101 3.75 -4.57 -21.05
N ILE A 102 4.53 -3.72 -20.35
CA ILE A 102 5.05 -2.47 -20.91
C ILE A 102 6.01 -2.75 -22.06
N LEU A 103 7.01 -3.62 -21.86
CA LEU A 103 7.99 -3.97 -22.89
C LEU A 103 7.32 -4.59 -24.11
N HIS A 104 6.40 -5.53 -23.90
CA HIS A 104 5.67 -6.18 -24.99
C HIS A 104 4.82 -5.18 -25.80
N SER A 105 4.14 -4.27 -25.13
CA SER A 105 3.36 -3.20 -25.77
C SER A 105 4.26 -2.28 -26.61
N LEU A 106 5.39 -1.84 -26.07
CA LEU A 106 6.34 -0.98 -26.77
C LEU A 106 6.97 -1.65 -27.99
N LEU A 107 7.33 -2.92 -27.88
CA LEU A 107 7.88 -3.69 -29.00
C LEU A 107 6.85 -3.88 -30.12
N ASN A 108 5.61 -4.19 -29.78
CA ASN A 108 4.55 -4.39 -30.77
C ASN A 108 4.03 -3.08 -31.40
N SER A 109 4.14 -1.96 -30.69
CA SER A 109 3.77 -0.65 -31.24
C SER A 109 4.78 -0.09 -32.23
N GLY A 110 5.94 -0.73 -32.42
CA GLY A 110 7.03 -0.25 -33.26
C GLY A 110 7.77 0.96 -32.68
N SER A 111 7.40 1.44 -31.51
CA SER A 111 7.95 2.66 -30.90
C SER A 111 9.43 2.56 -30.53
N LEU A 112 9.95 1.35 -30.34
CA LEU A 112 11.36 1.08 -30.01
C LEU A 112 12.25 0.78 -31.24
N LEU A 113 11.67 0.54 -32.41
CA LEU A 113 12.42 0.11 -33.61
C LEU A 113 12.73 1.25 -34.59
N LEU A 114 12.36 2.48 -34.29
CA LEU A 114 12.46 3.62 -35.20
C LEU A 114 13.45 4.69 -34.76
N LYS A 115 14.54 4.33 -34.07
CA LYS A 115 15.69 5.25 -33.93
C LYS A 115 17.02 4.52 -34.05
#